data_71abe56feafc5465e59b844284d3b19a
#
_entry.id   71abe56feafc5465e59b844284d3b19a
#
_cell.length_a   1.000
_cell.length_b   1.000
_cell.length_c   1.000
_cell.angle_alpha   90.00
_cell.angle_beta   90.00
_cell.angle_gamma   90.00
#
_symmetry.space_group_name_H-M   'P 1'
#
loop_
_entity.id
_entity.type
_entity.pdbx_description
1 polymer ?
#
loop_
_entity_poly.entity_id
_entity_poly.type
_entity_poly.pdbx_seq_one_letter_code
_entity_poly.pdbx_strand_id
1 'polypeptide(L)'
;SAEIKRLVKDEGCSCRDIAILYRSGFLSRFAEQALSSASIPYELSGSLRFYDRMEIRDCIAYLRLIAFDDNEDFERIINKPKRMFGKTKLEKLKALAEEEGLSYYEALKRHIDLPDFKRSSAEAFVMLIEEMRAKYKTSTIADIESEVLDKSGYERYIRENGSMERLDNLAESKRSCTDEERS
;
A
#
# COMPACT_ATOMS: atom_id res chain seq x y z
N SER A 1 17.13 -20.31 0.24
CA SER A 1 17.66 -20.33 -1.15
C SER A 1 18.87 -21.24 -1.30
N ALA A 2 19.86 -21.21 -0.39
CA ALA A 2 21.05 -22.05 -0.47
C ALA A 2 20.70 -23.55 -0.51
N GLU A 3 19.84 -24.03 0.37
CA GLU A 3 19.42 -25.43 0.43
C GLU A 3 18.68 -25.87 -0.85
N ILE A 4 17.83 -25.04 -1.41
CA ILE A 4 17.16 -25.34 -2.68
C ILE A 4 18.19 -25.50 -3.81
N LYS A 5 19.17 -24.59 -3.91
CA LYS A 5 20.25 -24.70 -4.89
C LYS A 5 21.05 -26.00 -4.71
N ARG A 6 21.30 -26.40 -3.47
CA ARG A 6 21.96 -27.66 -3.15
C ARG A 6 21.13 -28.87 -3.64
N LEU A 7 19.84 -28.92 -3.28
CA LEU A 7 18.93 -30.00 -3.69
C LEU A 7 18.85 -30.14 -5.22
N VAL A 8 18.75 -29.01 -5.92
CA VAL A 8 18.68 -29.00 -7.39
C VAL A 8 19.97 -29.41 -8.00
N LYS A 9 21.14 -28.91 -7.50
CA LYS A 9 22.45 -29.15 -8.11
C LYS A 9 23.05 -30.51 -7.74
N ASP A 10 22.95 -30.89 -6.47
CA ASP A 10 23.68 -32.06 -5.94
C ASP A 10 22.79 -33.31 -5.90
N GLU A 11 21.48 -33.15 -5.74
CA GLU A 11 20.53 -34.28 -5.67
C GLU A 11 19.63 -34.40 -6.91
N GLY A 12 19.77 -33.49 -7.88
CA GLY A 12 19.02 -33.53 -9.14
C GLY A 12 17.51 -33.27 -9.00
N CYS A 13 17.07 -32.71 -7.89
CA CYS A 13 15.65 -32.36 -7.68
C CYS A 13 15.20 -31.24 -8.65
N SER A 14 13.98 -31.35 -9.16
CA SER A 14 13.37 -30.22 -9.86
C SER A 14 12.84 -29.18 -8.86
N CYS A 15 12.88 -27.89 -9.20
CA CYS A 15 12.25 -26.86 -8.37
C CYS A 15 10.77 -27.15 -8.09
N ARG A 16 10.09 -27.88 -8.98
CA ARG A 16 8.67 -28.29 -8.82
C ARG A 16 8.45 -29.35 -7.75
N ASP A 17 9.52 -30.05 -7.35
CA ASP A 17 9.45 -31.11 -6.33
C ASP A 17 9.71 -30.56 -4.93
N ILE A 18 9.99 -29.25 -4.81
CA ILE A 18 10.36 -28.60 -3.56
C ILE A 18 9.22 -27.67 -3.13
N ALA A 19 8.71 -27.84 -1.91
CA ALA A 19 7.71 -26.97 -1.30
C ALA A 19 8.29 -26.27 -0.06
N ILE A 20 8.00 -24.95 0.05
CA ILE A 20 8.29 -24.17 1.25
C ILE A 20 6.97 -23.97 2.00
N LEU A 21 6.91 -24.51 3.23
CA LEU A 21 5.75 -24.36 4.08
C LEU A 21 6.02 -23.31 5.16
N TYR A 22 5.07 -22.40 5.36
CA TYR A 22 5.13 -21.40 6.41
C TYR A 22 3.79 -21.29 7.14
N ARG A 23 3.85 -20.93 8.42
CA ARG A 23 2.68 -20.90 9.29
C ARG A 23 1.83 -19.65 9.10
N SER A 24 2.43 -18.53 8.72
CA SER A 24 1.79 -17.22 8.64
C SER A 24 2.04 -16.56 7.29
N GLY A 25 1.01 -15.97 6.71
CA GLY A 25 1.05 -15.45 5.36
C GLY A 25 2.09 -14.35 5.13
N PHE A 26 2.42 -13.52 6.14
CA PHE A 26 3.44 -12.48 6.02
C PHE A 26 4.85 -13.04 5.78
N LEU A 27 5.11 -14.29 6.17
CA LEU A 27 6.39 -14.96 5.94
C LEU A 27 6.65 -15.26 4.45
N SER A 28 5.60 -15.23 3.60
CA SER A 28 5.76 -15.41 2.16
C SER A 28 6.72 -14.41 1.56
N ARG A 29 6.71 -13.15 2.03
CA ARG A 29 7.59 -12.10 1.53
C ARG A 29 9.08 -12.46 1.64
N PHE A 30 9.50 -12.96 2.79
CA PHE A 30 10.90 -13.38 2.98
C PHE A 30 11.28 -14.52 2.03
N ALA A 31 10.36 -15.48 1.84
CA ALA A 31 10.58 -16.57 0.90
C ALA A 31 10.65 -16.04 -0.54
N GLU A 32 9.70 -15.18 -0.95
CA GLU A 32 9.64 -14.58 -2.28
C GLU A 32 10.88 -13.75 -2.59
N GLN A 33 11.31 -12.89 -1.65
CA GLN A 33 12.51 -12.07 -1.79
C GLN A 33 13.77 -12.94 -1.92
N ALA A 34 13.90 -13.96 -1.06
CA ALA A 34 15.05 -14.86 -1.07
C ALA A 34 15.12 -15.71 -2.35
N LEU A 35 13.98 -16.13 -2.90
CA LEU A 35 13.90 -16.89 -4.15
C LEU A 35 14.18 -16.01 -5.36
N SER A 36 13.58 -14.81 -5.41
CA SER A 36 13.80 -13.82 -6.47
C SER A 36 15.26 -13.39 -6.55
N SER A 37 15.87 -13.03 -5.41
CA SER A 37 17.29 -12.65 -5.32
C SER A 37 18.22 -13.79 -5.75
N ALA A 38 17.81 -15.03 -5.57
CA ALA A 38 18.56 -16.22 -5.99
C ALA A 38 18.25 -16.67 -7.42
N SER A 39 17.33 -15.97 -8.13
CA SER A 39 16.81 -16.33 -9.47
C SER A 39 16.21 -17.76 -9.51
N ILE A 40 15.53 -18.18 -8.43
CA ILE A 40 14.86 -19.48 -8.34
C ILE A 40 13.38 -19.24 -8.71
N PRO A 41 12.85 -19.92 -9.75
CA PRO A 41 11.44 -19.81 -10.11
C PRO A 41 10.56 -20.41 -9.03
N TYR A 42 9.44 -19.77 -8.71
CA TYR A 42 8.48 -20.23 -7.71
C TYR A 42 7.05 -19.88 -8.07
N GLU A 43 6.13 -20.64 -7.52
CA GLU A 43 4.69 -20.36 -7.53
C GLU A 43 4.15 -20.29 -6.09
N LEU A 44 3.28 -19.31 -5.84
CA LEU A 44 2.54 -19.23 -4.58
C LEU A 44 1.23 -20.00 -4.69
N SER A 45 1.08 -21.04 -3.86
CA SER A 45 -0.16 -21.79 -3.79
C SER A 45 -1.01 -21.34 -2.61
N GLY A 46 -2.29 -21.00 -2.87
CA GLY A 46 -3.28 -20.71 -1.83
C GLY A 46 -3.25 -19.32 -1.20
N SER A 47 -2.36 -18.41 -1.62
CA SER A 47 -2.36 -17.02 -1.15
C SER A 47 -2.00 -16.01 -2.25
N LEU A 48 -2.47 -14.78 -2.10
CA LEU A 48 -2.01 -13.66 -2.91
C LEU A 48 -0.53 -13.33 -2.57
N ARG A 49 0.24 -12.93 -3.58
CA ARG A 49 1.58 -12.38 -3.36
C ARG A 49 1.50 -11.23 -2.36
N PHE A 50 2.55 -11.04 -1.58
CA PHE A 50 2.58 -10.02 -0.53
C PHE A 50 2.14 -8.64 -1.05
N TYR A 51 2.70 -8.19 -2.15
CA TYR A 51 2.38 -6.88 -2.74
C TYR A 51 1.01 -6.80 -3.45
N ASP A 52 0.34 -7.94 -3.68
CA ASP A 52 -1.02 -7.99 -4.24
C ASP A 52 -2.11 -7.94 -3.16
N ARG A 53 -1.74 -8.04 -1.88
CA ARG A 53 -2.68 -7.97 -0.76
C ARG A 53 -3.31 -6.60 -0.68
N MET A 54 -4.59 -6.57 -0.34
CA MET A 54 -5.39 -5.34 -0.36
C MET A 54 -4.80 -4.25 0.53
N GLU A 55 -4.43 -4.60 1.76
CA GLU A 55 -3.86 -3.66 2.73
C GLU A 55 -2.50 -3.12 2.30
N ILE A 56 -1.68 -3.91 1.64
CA ILE A 56 -0.37 -3.49 1.10
C ILE A 56 -0.57 -2.58 -0.11
N ARG A 57 -1.48 -2.93 -1.02
CA ARG A 57 -1.83 -2.06 -2.15
C ARG A 57 -2.43 -0.73 -1.71
N ASP A 58 -3.22 -0.72 -0.64
CA ASP A 58 -3.77 0.52 -0.07
C ASP A 58 -2.66 1.37 0.57
N CYS A 59 -1.69 0.75 1.26
CA CYS A 59 -0.51 1.42 1.79
C CYS A 59 0.33 2.05 0.68
N ILE A 60 0.67 1.27 -0.35
CA ILE A 60 1.41 1.77 -1.52
C ILE A 60 0.66 2.93 -2.20
N ALA A 61 -0.67 2.86 -2.31
CA ALA A 61 -1.47 3.92 -2.89
C ALA A 61 -1.38 5.24 -2.10
N TYR A 62 -1.32 5.19 -0.75
CA TYR A 62 -1.04 6.38 0.05
C TYR A 62 0.33 6.99 -0.28
N LEU A 63 1.38 6.16 -0.31
CA LEU A 63 2.75 6.61 -0.62
C LEU A 63 2.85 7.18 -2.04
N ARG A 64 2.24 6.51 -3.02
CA ARG A 64 2.24 6.97 -4.41
C ARG A 64 1.45 8.25 -4.62
N LEU A 65 0.31 8.43 -3.94
CA LEU A 65 -0.43 9.68 -4.00
C LEU A 65 0.39 10.84 -3.43
N ILE A 66 1.14 10.62 -2.34
CA ILE A 66 2.04 11.62 -1.75
C ILE A 66 3.14 12.01 -2.75
N ALA A 67 3.73 11.02 -3.44
CA ALA A 67 4.89 11.23 -4.29
C ALA A 67 4.54 11.68 -5.72
N PHE A 68 3.47 11.15 -6.33
CA PHE A 68 3.23 11.23 -7.78
C PHE A 68 1.88 11.80 -8.18
N ASP A 69 0.94 11.97 -7.25
CA ASP A 69 -0.40 12.51 -7.51
C ASP A 69 -1.23 11.68 -8.52
N ASP A 70 -1.17 10.35 -8.40
CA ASP A 70 -1.82 9.42 -9.30
C ASP A 70 -3.33 9.30 -9.02
N ASN A 71 -4.16 9.36 -10.08
CA ASN A 71 -5.62 9.31 -9.97
C ASN A 71 -6.16 7.95 -9.52
N GLU A 72 -5.53 6.84 -9.92
CA GLU A 72 -5.95 5.49 -9.52
C GLU A 72 -5.69 5.28 -8.04
N ASP A 73 -4.54 5.74 -7.55
CA ASP A 73 -4.17 5.70 -6.14
C ASP A 73 -5.11 6.57 -5.30
N PHE A 74 -5.46 7.77 -5.79
CA PHE A 74 -6.45 8.62 -5.16
C PHE A 74 -7.81 7.92 -5.02
N GLU A 75 -8.36 7.38 -6.10
CA GLU A 75 -9.65 6.66 -6.06
C GLU A 75 -9.63 5.50 -5.10
N ARG A 76 -8.49 4.80 -5.01
CA ARG A 76 -8.31 3.66 -4.17
C ARG A 76 -8.44 3.99 -2.68
N ILE A 77 -7.90 5.14 -2.24
CA ILE A 77 -7.75 5.47 -0.82
C ILE A 77 -8.65 6.59 -0.30
N ILE A 78 -9.24 7.42 -1.17
CA ILE A 78 -10.04 8.58 -0.73
C ILE A 78 -11.14 8.21 0.27
N ASN A 79 -11.71 7.02 0.17
CA ASN A 79 -12.74 6.53 1.07
C ASN A 79 -12.30 5.33 1.93
N LYS A 80 -11.01 5.19 2.18
CA LYS A 80 -10.42 4.19 3.05
C LYS A 80 -9.46 4.84 4.05
N PRO A 81 -9.82 4.97 5.32
CA PRO A 81 -11.12 4.67 5.94
C PRO A 81 -12.29 5.45 5.33
N LYS A 82 -13.52 5.08 5.72
CA LYS A 82 -14.73 5.78 5.25
C LYS A 82 -14.67 7.27 5.58
N ARG A 83 -14.75 8.13 4.54
CA ARG A 83 -14.74 9.60 4.67
C ARG A 83 -16.01 10.26 4.14
N MET A 84 -17.09 9.48 3.97
CA MET A 84 -18.33 9.98 3.35
C MET A 84 -18.11 10.55 1.94
N PHE A 85 -17.09 10.04 1.25
CA PHE A 85 -16.73 10.41 -0.12
C PHE A 85 -17.16 9.28 -1.07
N GLY A 86 -18.48 9.15 -1.24
CA GLY A 86 -19.07 8.08 -2.06
C GLY A 86 -19.03 8.38 -3.55
N LYS A 87 -19.62 7.46 -4.34
CA LYS A 87 -19.59 7.46 -5.81
C LYS A 87 -20.02 8.81 -6.42
N THR A 88 -21.13 9.38 -5.96
CA THR A 88 -21.66 10.66 -6.48
C THR A 88 -20.67 11.82 -6.32
N LYS A 89 -19.98 11.90 -5.18
CA LYS A 89 -18.97 12.93 -4.95
C LYS A 89 -17.74 12.70 -5.83
N LEU A 90 -17.35 11.44 -6.00
CA LEU A 90 -16.23 11.07 -6.86
C LEU A 90 -16.53 11.40 -8.33
N GLU A 91 -17.72 11.10 -8.82
CA GLU A 91 -18.14 11.46 -10.19
C GLU A 91 -18.13 12.97 -10.41
N LYS A 92 -18.63 13.73 -9.46
CA LYS A 92 -18.58 15.20 -9.50
C LYS A 92 -17.14 15.71 -9.52
N LEU A 93 -16.27 15.13 -8.69
CA LEU A 93 -14.86 15.50 -8.65
C LEU A 93 -14.16 15.18 -9.99
N LYS A 94 -14.44 14.03 -10.59
CA LYS A 94 -13.89 13.63 -11.89
C LYS A 94 -14.29 14.64 -12.98
N ALA A 95 -15.54 15.06 -13.02
CA ALA A 95 -16.01 16.06 -13.97
C ALA A 95 -15.28 17.42 -13.80
N LEU A 96 -15.10 17.89 -12.56
CA LEU A 96 -14.34 19.11 -12.28
C LEU A 96 -12.85 18.97 -12.68
N ALA A 97 -12.26 17.82 -12.40
CA ALA A 97 -10.86 17.55 -12.76
C ALA A 97 -10.67 17.55 -14.28
N GLU A 98 -11.59 16.92 -15.03
CA GLU A 98 -11.58 16.88 -16.49
C GLU A 98 -11.75 18.29 -17.09
N GLU A 99 -12.71 19.06 -16.58
CA GLU A 99 -12.97 20.44 -17.05
C GLU A 99 -11.75 21.35 -16.88
N GLU A 100 -11.01 21.18 -15.77
CA GLU A 100 -9.87 22.03 -15.43
C GLU A 100 -8.51 21.45 -15.84
N GLY A 101 -8.47 20.22 -16.36
CA GLY A 101 -7.23 19.54 -16.72
C GLY A 101 -6.33 19.22 -15.51
N LEU A 102 -6.93 18.92 -14.36
CA LEU A 102 -6.24 18.64 -13.10
C LEU A 102 -6.27 17.16 -12.75
N SER A 103 -5.37 16.75 -11.84
CA SER A 103 -5.53 15.47 -11.13
C SER A 103 -6.75 15.53 -10.20
N TYR A 104 -7.26 14.36 -9.79
CA TYR A 104 -8.39 14.30 -8.84
C TYR A 104 -8.05 14.91 -7.49
N TYR A 105 -6.81 14.74 -7.05
CA TYR A 105 -6.35 15.33 -5.81
C TYR A 105 -6.29 16.86 -5.88
N GLU A 106 -5.69 17.43 -6.93
CA GLU A 106 -5.62 18.88 -7.10
C GLU A 106 -7.00 19.52 -7.31
N ALA A 107 -7.90 18.84 -8.04
CA ALA A 107 -9.28 19.28 -8.16
C ALA A 107 -10.01 19.26 -6.80
N LEU A 108 -9.82 18.20 -5.99
CA LEU A 108 -10.39 18.16 -4.63
C LEU A 108 -9.85 19.30 -3.76
N LYS A 109 -8.55 19.51 -3.78
CA LYS A 109 -7.88 20.57 -3.01
C LYS A 109 -8.41 21.96 -3.39
N ARG A 110 -8.56 22.23 -4.70
CA ARG A 110 -9.08 23.48 -5.22
C ARG A 110 -10.53 23.73 -4.84
N HIS A 111 -11.36 22.70 -4.87
CA HIS A 111 -12.79 22.78 -4.67
C HIS A 111 -13.25 22.27 -3.29
N ILE A 112 -12.35 22.16 -2.32
CA ILE A 112 -12.63 21.59 -0.99
C ILE A 112 -13.77 22.30 -0.25
N ASP A 113 -13.98 23.60 -0.54
CA ASP A 113 -15.01 24.42 0.05
C ASP A 113 -16.43 24.19 -0.49
N LEU A 114 -16.58 23.44 -1.57
CA LEU A 114 -17.91 23.11 -2.09
C LEU A 114 -18.74 22.35 -1.04
N PRO A 115 -20.04 22.66 -0.90
CA PRO A 115 -20.90 22.06 0.12
C PRO A 115 -20.91 20.53 0.10
N ASP A 116 -20.75 19.94 -1.09
CA ASP A 116 -20.70 18.49 -1.25
C ASP A 116 -19.44 17.87 -0.64
N PHE A 117 -18.31 18.57 -0.71
CA PHE A 117 -17.03 18.08 -0.18
C PHE A 117 -16.87 18.44 1.30
N LYS A 118 -17.33 19.62 1.75
CA LYS A 118 -17.33 20.03 3.17
C LYS A 118 -18.07 19.07 4.10
N ARG A 119 -19.10 18.38 3.61
CA ARG A 119 -19.83 17.36 4.38
C ARG A 119 -19.14 16.02 4.50
N SER A 120 -17.91 15.93 4.07
CA SER A 120 -17.06 14.72 4.16
C SER A 120 -15.82 15.03 4.97
N SER A 121 -15.07 13.99 5.34
CA SER A 121 -13.73 14.17 5.94
C SER A 121 -12.63 14.36 4.87
N ALA A 122 -12.99 14.94 3.71
CA ALA A 122 -12.05 15.17 2.63
C ALA A 122 -11.03 16.28 2.96
N GLU A 123 -11.45 17.29 3.72
CA GLU A 123 -10.54 18.34 4.18
C GLU A 123 -9.40 17.80 5.04
N ALA A 124 -9.73 16.95 6.02
CA ALA A 124 -8.72 16.28 6.85
C ALA A 124 -7.79 15.38 6.02
N PHE A 125 -8.31 14.74 4.98
CA PHE A 125 -7.51 13.95 4.05
C PHE A 125 -6.55 14.83 3.25
N VAL A 126 -7.01 15.97 2.72
CA VAL A 126 -6.14 16.93 2.00
C VAL A 126 -5.05 17.46 2.93
N MET A 127 -5.40 17.88 4.15
CA MET A 127 -4.41 18.34 5.13
C MET A 127 -3.35 17.29 5.43
N LEU A 128 -3.75 16.04 5.60
CA LEU A 128 -2.82 14.93 5.84
C LEU A 128 -1.86 14.72 4.66
N ILE A 129 -2.38 14.68 3.43
CA ILE A 129 -1.52 14.49 2.24
C ILE A 129 -0.55 15.66 2.08
N GLU A 130 -0.99 16.91 2.28
CA GLU A 130 -0.09 18.08 2.21
C GLU A 130 0.99 18.04 3.31
N GLU A 131 0.63 17.63 4.53
CA GLU A 131 1.61 17.44 5.60
C GLU A 131 2.67 16.39 5.22
N MET A 132 2.24 15.25 4.68
CA MET A 132 3.18 14.20 4.25
C MET A 132 4.03 14.64 3.05
N ARG A 133 3.46 15.38 2.09
CA ARG A 133 4.21 15.98 0.97
C ARG A 133 5.28 16.96 1.43
N ALA A 134 5.03 17.73 2.47
CA ALA A 134 6.02 18.65 3.04
C ALA A 134 7.20 17.90 3.68
N LYS A 135 6.95 16.73 4.27
CA LYS A 135 7.94 15.92 4.96
C LYS A 135 8.71 14.94 4.06
N TYR A 136 8.11 14.51 2.96
CA TYR A 136 8.60 13.37 2.18
C TYR A 136 10.03 13.53 1.64
N LYS A 137 10.50 14.77 1.46
CA LYS A 137 11.88 15.06 0.99
C LYS A 137 12.95 14.97 2.09
N THR A 138 12.54 14.97 3.36
CA THR A 138 13.42 15.03 4.54
C THR A 138 13.25 13.86 5.48
N SER A 139 12.24 13.03 5.28
CA SER A 139 11.93 11.87 6.10
C SER A 139 12.16 10.59 5.31
N THR A 140 12.35 9.47 6.01
CA THR A 140 12.46 8.16 5.39
C THR A 140 11.09 7.68 4.88
N ILE A 141 11.07 6.75 3.93
CA ILE A 141 9.82 6.15 3.43
C ILE A 141 9.10 5.43 4.57
N ALA A 142 9.86 4.75 5.44
CA ALA A 142 9.31 4.05 6.61
C ALA A 142 8.61 5.01 7.59
N ASP A 143 9.17 6.20 7.82
CA ASP A 143 8.56 7.21 8.68
C ASP A 143 7.27 7.76 8.05
N ILE A 144 7.29 8.09 6.76
CA ILE A 144 6.10 8.56 6.03
C ILE A 144 5.01 7.48 6.01
N GLU A 145 5.36 6.22 5.73
CA GLU A 145 4.41 5.10 5.76
C GLU A 145 3.76 4.97 7.15
N SER A 146 4.57 4.94 8.19
CA SER A 146 4.07 4.80 9.56
C SER A 146 3.15 5.96 9.94
N GLU A 147 3.56 7.19 9.65
CA GLU A 147 2.81 8.40 10.01
C GLU A 147 1.50 8.52 9.21
N VAL A 148 1.51 8.24 7.91
CA VAL A 148 0.30 8.31 7.08
C VAL A 148 -0.73 7.24 7.45
N LEU A 149 -0.30 6.01 7.74
CA LEU A 149 -1.20 4.93 8.13
C LEU A 149 -1.86 5.19 9.49
N ASP A 150 -1.12 5.77 10.44
CA ASP A 150 -1.65 6.16 11.76
C ASP A 150 -2.59 7.35 11.65
N LYS A 151 -2.13 8.48 11.10
CA LYS A 151 -2.90 9.74 11.02
C LYS A 151 -4.13 9.64 10.11
N SER A 152 -4.06 8.85 9.03
CA SER A 152 -5.25 8.57 8.19
C SER A 152 -6.32 7.77 8.92
N GLY A 153 -5.96 7.09 10.02
CA GLY A 153 -6.80 6.11 10.72
C GLY A 153 -6.89 4.76 9.99
N TYR A 154 -6.05 4.52 8.97
CA TYR A 154 -6.10 3.29 8.19
C TYR A 154 -5.73 2.05 9.01
N GLU A 155 -4.71 2.15 9.86
CA GLU A 155 -4.34 1.04 10.75
C GLU A 155 -5.47 0.69 11.73
N ARG A 156 -6.15 1.71 12.29
CA ARG A 156 -7.34 1.50 13.12
C ARG A 156 -8.47 0.84 12.31
N TYR A 157 -8.71 1.31 11.10
CA TYR A 157 -9.71 0.74 10.20
C TYR A 157 -9.45 -0.75 9.92
N ILE A 158 -8.21 -1.15 9.68
CA ILE A 158 -7.84 -2.55 9.50
C ILE A 158 -8.03 -3.33 10.80
N ARG A 159 -7.69 -2.76 11.95
CA ARG A 159 -7.87 -3.39 13.27
C ARG A 159 -9.34 -3.69 13.57
N GLU A 160 -10.24 -2.78 13.22
CA GLU A 160 -11.67 -2.90 13.50
C GLU A 160 -12.40 -3.78 12.47
N ASN A 161 -11.97 -3.80 11.22
CA ASN A 161 -12.69 -4.43 10.10
C ASN A 161 -11.90 -5.54 9.39
N GLY A 162 -10.68 -5.78 9.78
CA GLY A 162 -9.77 -6.75 9.18
C GLY A 162 -9.46 -7.93 10.09
N SER A 163 -8.51 -8.74 9.65
CA SER A 163 -7.93 -9.83 10.43
C SER A 163 -6.61 -9.41 11.06
N MET A 164 -6.15 -10.13 12.09
CA MET A 164 -4.80 -9.97 12.65
C MET A 164 -3.72 -10.14 11.59
N GLU A 165 -3.94 -11.03 10.63
CA GLU A 165 -3.02 -11.23 9.50
C GLU A 165 -2.78 -9.94 8.70
N ARG A 166 -3.81 -9.11 8.48
CA ARG A 166 -3.65 -7.84 7.78
C ARG A 166 -2.83 -6.83 8.57
N LEU A 167 -2.97 -6.80 9.89
CA LEU A 167 -2.12 -5.98 10.76
C LEU A 167 -0.66 -6.43 10.72
N ASP A 168 -0.43 -7.76 10.75
CA ASP A 168 0.91 -8.33 10.63
C ASP A 168 1.55 -7.97 9.28
N ASN A 169 0.76 -7.97 8.20
CA ASN A 169 1.22 -7.56 6.88
C ASN A 169 1.63 -6.08 6.83
N LEU A 170 0.85 -5.17 7.45
CA LEU A 170 1.22 -3.76 7.55
C LEU A 170 2.48 -3.55 8.40
N ALA A 171 2.62 -4.28 9.51
CA ALA A 171 3.82 -4.24 10.34
C ALA A 171 5.06 -4.72 9.56
N GLU A 172 4.90 -5.73 8.71
CA GLU A 172 5.97 -6.23 7.85
C GLU A 172 6.32 -5.25 6.72
N SER A 173 5.34 -4.55 6.13
CA SER A 173 5.58 -3.48 5.16
C SER A 173 6.48 -2.39 5.74
N LYS A 174 6.14 -1.88 6.94
CA LYS A 174 6.92 -0.87 7.65
C LYS A 174 8.37 -1.31 7.92
N ARG A 175 8.58 -2.58 8.30
CA ARG A 175 9.95 -3.14 8.51
C ARG A 175 10.73 -3.18 7.22
N SER A 176 10.09 -3.55 6.11
CA SER A 176 10.72 -3.62 4.80
C SER A 176 11.31 -2.32 4.34
N CYS A 177 10.52 -1.24 4.46
CA CYS A 177 10.97 0.09 4.10
C CYS A 177 12.20 0.49 4.93
N THR A 178 12.24 0.14 6.23
CA THR A 178 13.39 0.41 7.10
C THR A 178 14.66 -0.35 6.70
N ASP A 179 14.52 -1.61 6.27
CA ASP A 179 15.67 -2.46 5.89
C ASP A 179 16.26 -2.06 4.53
N GLU A 180 15.42 -1.66 3.57
CA GLU A 180 15.86 -1.21 2.25
C GLU A 180 16.61 0.14 2.31
N GLU A 181 16.24 1.03 3.23
CA GLU A 181 16.95 2.31 3.44
C GLU A 181 18.32 2.16 4.12
N ARG A 182 18.58 1.02 4.78
CA ARG A 182 19.85 0.74 5.44
C ARG A 182 20.86 -0.05 4.59
N SER A 183 20.44 -0.48 3.39
CA SER A 183 21.24 -1.26 2.46
C SER A 183 21.90 -0.39 1.42
#